data_e4b37b590f33f8d0f484178e803143ab
#
_entry.id   e4b37b590f33f8d0f484178e803143ab
#
_cell.length_a   1.000
_cell.length_b   1.000
_cell.length_c   1.000
_cell.angle_alpha   90.00
_cell.angle_beta   90.00
_cell.angle_gamma   90.00
#
_symmetry.space_group_name_H-M   'P 1'
#
loop_
_entity.id
_entity.type
_entity.pdbx_description
1 polymer ?
#
loop_
_entity_poly.entity_id
_entity_poly.type
_entity_poly.pdbx_seq_one_letter_code
_entity_poly.pdbx_strand_id
1 'polypeptide(L)'
;GADATGLPFNSIIAILLENDHPSTPLVNAGAISACSMVEPVGNSDKKWEAIVQNITDLCGSAPQLIDELYKSETATNFNNRSIAWLLKNYNRIYDNPDMALDLYTRQCSLGITAGQLAIAAGTIANSGVNPVTKKEVFEASLAPKITSMISTVGFYEHSGD
;
A
#
# COMPACT_ATOMS: atom_id res chain seq x y z
N GLY A 1 -7.45 -4.24 12.25
CA GLY A 1 -6.27 -4.31 13.11
C GLY A 1 -5.00 -4.44 12.30
N ALA A 2 -3.89 -4.46 13.00
CA ALA A 2 -2.59 -4.81 12.45
C ALA A 2 -1.96 -5.83 13.39
N ASP A 3 -1.54 -6.97 12.84
CA ASP A 3 -0.95 -8.06 13.61
C ASP A 3 0.48 -8.30 13.16
N ALA A 4 1.40 -8.38 14.11
CA ALA A 4 2.79 -8.71 13.87
C ALA A 4 2.93 -10.24 13.78
N THR A 5 2.86 -10.78 12.58
CA THR A 5 2.86 -12.25 12.37
C THR A 5 4.25 -12.87 12.42
N GLY A 6 5.31 -12.08 12.26
CA GLY A 6 6.67 -12.59 12.06
C GLY A 6 6.86 -13.39 10.76
N LEU A 7 5.89 -13.34 9.86
CA LEU A 7 5.93 -14.00 8.56
C LEU A 7 6.38 -13.01 7.47
N PRO A 8 6.96 -13.52 6.36
CA PRO A 8 7.33 -12.68 5.23
C PRO A 8 6.15 -11.83 4.71
N PHE A 9 6.43 -10.60 4.31
CA PHE A 9 5.42 -9.64 3.83
C PHE A 9 4.60 -10.13 2.61
N ASN A 10 5.07 -11.15 1.90
CA ASN A 10 4.41 -11.78 0.75
C ASN A 10 3.87 -13.19 1.05
N SER A 11 3.65 -13.52 2.32
CA SER A 11 3.20 -14.84 2.76
C SER A 11 1.73 -15.08 2.43
N ILE A 12 1.44 -16.15 1.67
CA ILE A 12 0.08 -16.66 1.45
C ILE A 12 -0.47 -17.32 2.73
N ILE A 13 0.40 -17.99 3.49
CA ILE A 13 0.02 -18.68 4.73
C ILE A 13 -0.50 -17.69 5.77
N ALA A 14 0.06 -16.49 5.82
CA ALA A 14 -0.40 -15.43 6.73
C ALA A 14 -1.90 -15.15 6.60
N ILE A 15 -2.44 -15.15 5.37
CA ILE A 15 -3.87 -14.91 5.11
C ILE A 15 -4.73 -15.99 5.77
N LEU A 16 -4.31 -17.25 5.67
CA LEU A 16 -5.05 -18.40 6.23
C LEU A 16 -5.01 -18.39 7.77
N LEU A 17 -3.88 -18.02 8.36
CA LEU A 17 -3.71 -17.93 9.81
C LEU A 17 -4.50 -16.75 10.41
N GLU A 18 -4.72 -15.69 9.65
CA GLU A 18 -5.45 -14.48 10.05
C GLU A 18 -6.95 -14.55 9.70
N ASN A 19 -7.54 -15.74 9.71
CA ASN A 19 -8.97 -15.96 9.41
C ASN A 19 -9.41 -15.35 8.07
N ASP A 20 -8.66 -15.65 7.01
CA ASP A 20 -8.94 -15.20 5.65
C ASP A 20 -8.85 -13.67 5.44
N HIS A 21 -8.05 -12.99 6.28
CA HIS A 21 -7.79 -11.57 6.20
C HIS A 21 -6.30 -11.27 5.99
N PRO A 22 -5.96 -10.14 5.38
CA PRO A 22 -4.62 -9.61 5.48
C PRO A 22 -4.30 -9.25 6.94
N SER A 23 -3.10 -9.58 7.41
CA SER A 23 -2.66 -9.24 8.77
C SER A 23 -2.54 -7.74 9.00
N THR A 24 -2.19 -6.99 7.96
CA THR A 24 -2.04 -5.52 7.99
C THR A 24 -2.18 -4.94 6.58
N PRO A 25 -2.49 -3.65 6.42
CA PRO A 25 -2.47 -2.99 5.11
C PRO A 25 -1.06 -2.80 4.53
N LEU A 26 0.00 -3.07 5.29
CA LEU A 26 1.39 -2.82 4.89
C LEU A 26 2.09 -4.05 4.30
N VAL A 27 1.48 -5.24 4.40
CA VAL A 27 1.93 -6.45 3.69
C VAL A 27 1.27 -6.52 2.31
N ASN A 28 1.84 -7.33 1.38
CA ASN A 28 1.34 -7.42 0.00
C ASN A 28 -0.18 -7.70 -0.07
N ALA A 29 -0.68 -8.64 0.72
CA ALA A 29 -2.09 -8.99 0.78
C ALA A 29 -2.97 -7.79 1.16
N GLY A 30 -2.58 -7.04 2.18
CA GLY A 30 -3.31 -5.86 2.63
C GLY A 30 -3.23 -4.70 1.66
N ALA A 31 -2.06 -4.47 1.05
CA ALA A 31 -1.87 -3.40 0.07
C ALA A 31 -2.66 -3.67 -1.23
N ILE A 32 -2.70 -4.92 -1.71
CA ILE A 32 -3.53 -5.31 -2.86
C ILE A 32 -5.01 -5.12 -2.54
N SER A 33 -5.45 -5.54 -1.34
CA SER A 33 -6.83 -5.32 -0.88
C SER A 33 -7.16 -3.81 -0.82
N ALA A 34 -6.26 -2.98 -0.28
CA ALA A 34 -6.42 -1.53 -0.21
C ALA A 34 -6.54 -0.88 -1.60
N CYS A 35 -5.73 -1.31 -2.57
CA CYS A 35 -5.84 -0.84 -3.96
C CYS A 35 -7.22 -1.15 -4.56
N SER A 36 -7.86 -2.27 -4.18
CA SER A 36 -9.20 -2.60 -4.65
C SER A 36 -10.28 -1.65 -4.13
N MET A 37 -10.06 -1.02 -2.97
CA MET A 37 -11.01 -0.10 -2.33
C MET A 37 -10.93 1.34 -2.86
N VAL A 38 -9.90 1.70 -3.61
CA VAL A 38 -9.79 3.06 -4.19
C VAL A 38 -10.97 3.32 -5.12
N GLU A 39 -11.60 4.48 -4.99
CA GLU A 39 -12.72 4.90 -5.84
C GLU A 39 -12.23 5.60 -7.13
N PRO A 40 -13.05 5.59 -8.21
CA PRO A 40 -14.33 4.89 -8.35
C PRO A 40 -14.16 3.41 -8.75
N VAL A 41 -15.09 2.57 -8.31
CA VAL A 41 -15.12 1.13 -8.66
C VAL A 41 -15.13 0.95 -10.17
N GLY A 42 -14.35 -0.02 -10.67
CA GLY A 42 -14.32 -0.43 -12.09
C GLY A 42 -13.59 0.53 -13.02
N ASN A 43 -12.92 1.58 -12.52
CA ASN A 43 -12.20 2.52 -13.37
C ASN A 43 -10.71 2.61 -12.97
N SER A 44 -9.88 1.80 -13.63
CA SER A 44 -8.43 1.70 -13.36
C SER A 44 -7.71 3.05 -13.46
N ASP A 45 -8.01 3.84 -14.50
CA ASP A 45 -7.30 5.09 -14.75
C ASP A 45 -7.57 6.12 -13.65
N LYS A 46 -8.83 6.28 -13.26
CA LYS A 46 -9.20 7.20 -12.16
C LYS A 46 -8.68 6.74 -10.81
N LYS A 47 -8.67 5.43 -10.54
CA LYS A 47 -8.02 4.88 -9.35
C LYS A 47 -6.53 5.20 -9.33
N TRP A 48 -5.86 5.02 -10.47
CA TRP A 48 -4.44 5.34 -10.60
C TRP A 48 -4.17 6.83 -10.39
N GLU A 49 -4.95 7.71 -10.99
CA GLU A 49 -4.88 9.16 -10.77
C GLU A 49 -5.00 9.49 -9.27
N ALA A 50 -5.97 8.89 -8.57
CA ALA A 50 -6.18 9.11 -7.14
C ALA A 50 -4.99 8.63 -6.29
N ILE A 51 -4.40 7.47 -6.60
CA ILE A 51 -3.21 6.94 -5.94
C ILE A 51 -2.02 7.88 -6.14
N VAL A 52 -1.74 8.27 -7.38
CA VAL A 52 -0.62 9.18 -7.70
C VAL A 52 -0.82 10.54 -7.05
N GLN A 53 -2.06 11.06 -7.05
CA GLN A 53 -2.36 12.33 -6.40
C GLN A 53 -2.13 12.28 -4.89
N ASN A 54 -2.55 11.21 -4.22
CA ASN A 54 -2.33 11.02 -2.78
C ASN A 54 -0.83 10.96 -2.44
N ILE A 55 -0.05 10.21 -3.22
CA ILE A 55 1.41 10.13 -3.03
C ILE A 55 2.07 11.50 -3.31
N THR A 56 1.60 12.22 -4.33
CA THR A 56 2.07 13.58 -4.63
C THR A 56 1.84 14.53 -3.45
N ASP A 57 0.65 14.47 -2.86
CA ASP A 57 0.30 15.29 -1.71
C ASP A 57 1.11 14.93 -0.46
N LEU A 58 1.36 13.64 -0.23
CA LEU A 58 2.22 13.16 0.86
C LEU A 58 3.68 13.62 0.67
N CYS A 59 4.22 13.45 -0.52
CA CYS A 59 5.63 13.72 -0.84
C CYS A 59 5.94 15.18 -1.18
N GLY A 60 4.91 16.00 -1.41
CA GLY A 60 5.05 17.40 -1.82
C GLY A 60 5.37 17.60 -3.30
N SER A 61 5.57 16.53 -4.05
CA SER A 61 5.79 16.53 -5.51
C SER A 61 5.48 15.16 -6.10
N ALA A 62 5.19 15.11 -7.40
CA ALA A 62 4.80 13.90 -8.08
C ALA A 62 5.93 12.84 -8.09
N PRO A 63 5.61 11.57 -7.81
CA PRO A 63 6.52 10.46 -8.02
C PRO A 63 6.68 10.17 -9.52
N GLN A 64 7.69 9.39 -9.87
CA GLN A 64 7.91 8.95 -11.25
C GLN A 64 7.70 7.44 -11.36
N LEU A 65 6.87 6.99 -12.31
CA LEU A 65 6.77 5.56 -12.62
C LEU A 65 8.07 5.09 -13.29
N ILE A 66 8.66 4.04 -12.75
CA ILE A 66 9.84 3.38 -13.32
C ILE A 66 9.34 2.25 -14.21
N ASP A 67 9.17 2.54 -15.51
CA ASP A 67 8.56 1.62 -16.48
C ASP A 67 9.25 0.26 -16.56
N GLU A 68 10.57 0.23 -16.50
CA GLU A 68 11.34 -1.02 -16.57
C GLU A 68 11.06 -1.91 -15.34
N LEU A 69 10.98 -1.29 -14.15
CA LEU A 69 10.62 -2.00 -12.92
C LEU A 69 9.19 -2.54 -13.01
N TYR A 70 8.24 -1.70 -13.41
CA TYR A 70 6.84 -2.11 -13.56
C TYR A 70 6.68 -3.29 -14.53
N LYS A 71 7.36 -3.26 -15.68
CA LYS A 71 7.34 -4.36 -16.65
C LYS A 71 7.93 -5.64 -16.08
N SER A 72 9.07 -5.53 -15.39
CA SER A 72 9.73 -6.67 -14.74
C SER A 72 8.86 -7.31 -13.67
N GLU A 73 8.31 -6.49 -12.76
CA GLU A 73 7.42 -6.96 -11.69
C GLU A 73 6.13 -7.59 -12.25
N THR A 74 5.52 -6.99 -13.27
CA THR A 74 4.31 -7.53 -13.90
C THR A 74 4.57 -8.90 -14.53
N ALA A 75 5.73 -9.11 -15.12
CA ALA A 75 6.10 -10.38 -15.76
C ALA A 75 6.29 -11.54 -14.75
N THR A 76 6.64 -11.23 -13.49
CA THR A 76 7.06 -12.23 -12.50
C THR A 76 6.18 -12.27 -11.23
N ASN A 77 5.09 -11.52 -11.16
CA ASN A 77 4.25 -11.34 -9.97
C ASN A 77 3.30 -12.52 -9.64
N PHE A 78 3.68 -13.75 -9.96
CA PHE A 78 2.82 -14.92 -9.78
C PHE A 78 2.34 -15.13 -8.33
N ASN A 79 3.20 -14.85 -7.34
CA ASN A 79 2.82 -14.94 -5.93
C ASN A 79 1.74 -13.91 -5.58
N ASN A 80 1.92 -12.66 -5.98
CA ASN A 80 0.95 -11.59 -5.74
C ASN A 80 -0.37 -11.83 -6.49
N ARG A 81 -0.32 -12.44 -7.67
CA ARG A 81 -1.52 -12.88 -8.40
C ARG A 81 -2.28 -13.95 -7.62
N SER A 82 -1.58 -14.93 -7.06
CA SER A 82 -2.18 -15.95 -6.21
C SER A 82 -2.83 -15.34 -4.96
N ILE A 83 -2.15 -14.38 -4.31
CA ILE A 83 -2.69 -13.61 -3.19
C ILE A 83 -3.98 -12.86 -3.58
N ALA A 84 -3.98 -12.13 -4.71
CA ALA A 84 -5.14 -11.37 -5.15
C ALA A 84 -6.38 -12.26 -5.39
N TRP A 85 -6.20 -13.41 -6.03
CA TRP A 85 -7.29 -14.33 -6.29
C TRP A 85 -7.74 -15.10 -5.04
N LEU A 86 -6.83 -15.42 -4.12
CA LEU A 86 -7.18 -15.98 -2.81
C LEU A 86 -8.03 -14.99 -1.99
N LEU A 87 -7.61 -13.74 -1.93
CA LEU A 87 -8.36 -12.68 -1.27
C LEU A 87 -9.73 -12.43 -1.93
N LYS A 88 -9.83 -12.56 -3.27
CA LYS A 88 -11.11 -12.50 -3.97
C LYS A 88 -12.05 -13.63 -3.52
N ASN A 89 -11.54 -14.85 -3.38
CA ASN A 89 -12.30 -15.98 -2.88
C ASN A 89 -12.86 -15.74 -1.47
N TYR A 90 -12.11 -15.03 -0.63
CA TYR A 90 -12.52 -14.67 0.73
C TYR A 90 -13.32 -13.35 0.84
N ASN A 91 -13.72 -12.75 -0.29
CA ASN A 91 -14.44 -11.46 -0.34
C ASN A 91 -13.64 -10.30 0.29
N ARG A 92 -12.30 -10.30 0.13
CA ARG A 92 -11.39 -9.24 0.59
C ARG A 92 -10.85 -8.37 -0.54
N ILE A 93 -11.29 -8.61 -1.77
CA ILE A 93 -11.09 -7.74 -2.93
C ILE A 93 -12.44 -7.17 -3.34
N TYR A 94 -12.53 -5.86 -3.35
CA TYR A 94 -13.78 -5.09 -3.52
C TYR A 94 -14.00 -4.63 -4.96
N ASP A 95 -13.12 -5.04 -5.87
CA ASP A 95 -13.18 -4.77 -7.31
C ASP A 95 -12.64 -5.98 -8.10
N ASN A 96 -12.21 -5.78 -9.34
CA ASN A 96 -11.52 -6.79 -10.13
C ASN A 96 -10.13 -7.11 -9.53
N PRO A 97 -9.78 -8.38 -9.26
CA PRO A 97 -8.51 -8.74 -8.64
C PRO A 97 -7.29 -8.44 -9.51
N ASP A 98 -7.39 -8.59 -10.84
CA ASP A 98 -6.28 -8.28 -11.75
C ASP A 98 -6.06 -6.77 -11.84
N MET A 99 -7.11 -5.96 -11.79
CA MET A 99 -7.00 -4.50 -11.69
C MET A 99 -6.35 -4.07 -10.37
N ALA A 100 -6.77 -4.64 -9.25
CA ALA A 100 -6.18 -4.34 -7.94
C ALA A 100 -4.69 -4.68 -7.90
N LEU A 101 -4.32 -5.82 -8.47
CA LEU A 101 -2.94 -6.25 -8.60
C LEU A 101 -2.12 -5.31 -9.50
N ASP A 102 -2.67 -4.89 -10.63
CA ASP A 102 -1.99 -3.96 -11.55
C ASP A 102 -1.72 -2.62 -10.87
N LEU A 103 -2.73 -2.03 -10.22
CA LEU A 103 -2.59 -0.78 -9.46
C LEU A 103 -1.54 -0.90 -8.35
N TYR A 104 -1.55 -2.01 -7.61
CA TYR A 104 -0.54 -2.31 -6.60
C TYR A 104 0.86 -2.39 -7.22
N THR A 105 1.03 -3.10 -8.33
CA THR A 105 2.33 -3.26 -9.00
C THR A 105 2.85 -1.92 -9.54
N ARG A 106 1.99 -1.09 -10.11
CA ARG A 106 2.33 0.29 -10.52
C ARG A 106 2.77 1.14 -9.34
N GLN A 107 2.03 1.09 -8.22
CA GLN A 107 2.35 1.83 -7.01
C GLN A 107 3.71 1.41 -6.44
N CYS A 108 4.02 0.11 -6.39
CA CYS A 108 5.32 -0.41 -5.96
C CYS A 108 6.47 -0.04 -6.92
N SER A 109 6.15 0.36 -8.14
CA SER A 109 7.13 0.76 -9.16
C SER A 109 7.33 2.28 -9.25
N LEU A 110 6.76 3.05 -8.30
CA LEU A 110 6.98 4.49 -8.22
C LEU A 110 8.34 4.81 -7.59
N GLY A 111 9.12 5.60 -8.30
CA GLY A 111 10.38 6.16 -7.80
C GLY A 111 10.15 7.46 -7.05
N ILE A 112 10.74 7.57 -5.86
CA ILE A 112 10.78 8.79 -5.04
C ILE A 112 12.20 9.05 -4.56
N THR A 113 12.53 10.31 -4.32
CA THR A 113 13.80 10.70 -3.73
C THR A 113 13.78 10.54 -2.20
N ALA A 114 14.95 10.48 -1.58
CA ALA A 114 15.05 10.48 -0.12
C ALA A 114 14.39 11.72 0.52
N GLY A 115 14.43 12.88 -0.15
CA GLY A 115 13.75 14.10 0.28
C GLY A 115 12.24 13.96 0.25
N GLN A 116 11.67 13.39 -0.81
CA GLN A 116 10.24 13.09 -0.91
C GLN A 116 9.78 12.11 0.18
N LEU A 117 10.56 11.06 0.45
CA LEU A 117 10.26 10.11 1.53
C LEU A 117 10.27 10.80 2.89
N ALA A 118 11.25 11.68 3.15
CA ALA A 118 11.33 12.44 4.39
C ALA A 118 10.13 13.39 4.57
N ILE A 119 9.65 14.02 3.48
CA ILE A 119 8.45 14.87 3.49
C ILE A 119 7.21 14.03 3.79
N ALA A 120 7.06 12.85 3.17
CA ALA A 120 5.94 11.95 3.43
C ALA A 120 5.92 11.51 4.91
N ALA A 121 7.05 11.09 5.46
CA ALA A 121 7.18 10.77 6.89
C ALA A 121 6.86 11.98 7.77
N GLY A 122 7.34 13.17 7.40
CA GLY A 122 7.02 14.45 8.05
C GLY A 122 5.53 14.79 8.01
N THR A 123 4.84 14.47 6.92
CA THR A 123 3.38 14.65 6.80
C THR A 123 2.63 13.78 7.81
N ILE A 124 3.03 12.52 7.96
CA ILE A 124 2.45 11.60 8.96
C ILE A 124 2.73 12.10 10.37
N ALA A 125 3.98 12.47 10.67
CA ALA A 125 4.40 12.98 11.98
C ALA A 125 3.74 14.33 12.34
N ASN A 126 3.38 15.14 11.34
CA ASN A 126 2.70 16.42 11.49
C ASN A 126 1.16 16.30 11.36
N SER A 127 0.62 15.19 11.82
CA SER A 127 -0.83 14.95 11.90
C SER A 127 -1.57 15.12 10.57
N GLY A 128 -0.94 14.73 9.46
CA GLY A 128 -1.53 14.76 8.12
C GLY A 128 -1.31 16.04 7.34
N VAL A 129 -0.61 17.03 7.90
CA VAL A 129 -0.29 18.29 7.20
C VAL A 129 1.11 18.22 6.61
N ASN A 130 1.23 18.32 5.30
CA ASN A 130 2.52 18.33 4.62
C ASN A 130 3.39 19.50 5.10
N PRO A 131 4.61 19.23 5.62
CA PRO A 131 5.44 20.28 6.23
C PRO A 131 5.95 21.32 5.24
N VAL A 132 6.00 21.00 3.94
CA VAL A 132 6.47 21.88 2.87
C VAL A 132 5.32 22.62 2.21
N THR A 133 4.34 21.90 1.68
CA THR A 133 3.23 22.50 0.93
C THR A 133 2.12 23.08 1.81
N LYS A 134 2.11 22.72 3.12
CA LYS A 134 1.09 23.08 4.10
C LYS A 134 -0.31 22.51 3.79
N LYS A 135 -0.42 21.65 2.80
CA LYS A 135 -1.67 20.94 2.46
C LYS A 135 -2.02 19.93 3.55
N GLU A 136 -3.26 19.92 3.97
CA GLU A 136 -3.85 18.82 4.74
C GLU A 136 -4.10 17.65 3.77
N VAL A 137 -3.43 16.51 4.01
CA VAL A 137 -3.48 15.31 3.16
C VAL A 137 -4.49 14.31 3.71
N PHE A 138 -4.59 14.23 5.03
CA PHE A 138 -5.57 13.40 5.75
C PHE A 138 -5.87 13.98 7.12
N GLU A 139 -7.02 13.61 7.67
CA GLU A 139 -7.47 14.08 9.00
C GLU A 139 -6.48 13.71 10.12
N ALA A 140 -6.20 14.65 11.01
CA ALA A 140 -5.27 14.49 12.14
C ALA A 140 -5.59 13.26 13.02
N SER A 141 -6.86 12.89 13.13
CA SER A 141 -7.33 11.72 13.89
C SER A 141 -6.82 10.38 13.36
N LEU A 142 -6.34 10.34 12.10
CA LEU A 142 -5.79 9.14 11.47
C LEU A 142 -4.29 8.95 11.77
N ALA A 143 -3.56 10.02 12.09
CA ALA A 143 -2.11 9.95 12.31
C ALA A 143 -1.69 8.94 13.39
N PRO A 144 -2.32 8.90 14.59
CA PRO A 144 -1.98 7.88 15.60
C PRO A 144 -2.25 6.46 15.12
N LYS A 145 -3.31 6.25 14.34
CA LYS A 145 -3.65 4.92 13.79
C LYS A 145 -2.62 4.46 12.77
N ILE A 146 -2.21 5.36 11.85
CA ILE A 146 -1.17 5.09 10.85
C ILE A 146 0.15 4.76 11.54
N THR A 147 0.57 5.59 12.50
CA THR A 147 1.82 5.39 13.23
C THR A 147 1.81 4.08 14.04
N SER A 148 0.69 3.76 14.69
CA SER A 148 0.53 2.50 15.41
C SER A 148 0.64 1.28 14.49
N MET A 149 0.02 1.33 13.30
CA MET A 149 0.14 0.26 12.32
C MET A 149 1.58 0.07 11.84
N ILE A 150 2.26 1.16 11.49
CA ILE A 150 3.67 1.12 11.06
C ILE A 150 4.55 0.53 12.17
N SER A 151 4.37 0.96 13.42
CA SER A 151 5.14 0.45 14.55
C SER A 151 4.86 -1.02 14.85
N THR A 152 3.61 -1.48 14.71
CA THR A 152 3.24 -2.88 14.93
C THR A 152 3.85 -3.80 13.87
N VAL A 153 3.87 -3.36 12.62
CA VAL A 153 4.43 -4.15 11.51
C VAL A 153 5.96 -4.24 11.59
N GLY A 154 6.63 -3.17 12.04
CA GLY A 154 8.08 -3.13 12.17
C GLY A 154 8.79 -3.43 10.85
N PHE A 155 9.76 -4.34 10.90
CA PHE A 155 10.53 -4.85 9.75
C PHE A 155 10.08 -6.25 9.31
N TYR A 156 8.79 -6.56 9.42
CA TYR A 156 8.19 -7.86 9.07
C TYR A 156 8.88 -9.01 9.83
N GLU A 157 9.36 -10.04 9.08
CA GLU A 157 10.10 -11.19 9.62
C GLU A 157 11.41 -10.83 10.33
N HIS A 158 11.95 -9.64 10.07
CA HIS A 158 13.19 -9.14 10.69
C HIS A 158 12.96 -8.23 11.90
N SER A 159 11.73 -8.13 12.39
CA SER A 159 11.43 -7.34 13.58
C SER A 159 12.01 -8.03 14.82
N GLY A 160 12.95 -7.37 15.49
CA GLY A 160 13.59 -7.89 16.70
C GLY A 160 14.96 -8.53 16.48
N ASP A 161 15.49 -8.50 15.26
CA ASP A 161 16.85 -8.94 14.92
C ASP A 161 17.91 -7.95 15.43
#